data_518f79076b92fe70f167fc58ea05d53b
#
_entry.id   518f79076b92fe70f167fc58ea05d53b
#
_cell.length_a   1.000
_cell.length_b   1.000
_cell.length_c   1.000
_cell.angle_alpha   90.00
_cell.angle_beta   90.00
_cell.angle_gamma   90.00
#
_symmetry.space_group_name_H-M   'P 1'
#
loop_
_entity.id
_entity.type
_entity.pdbx_description
1 polymer ?
#
loop_
_entity_poly.entity_id
_entity_poly.type
_entity_poly.pdbx_seq_one_letter_code
_entity_poly.pdbx_strand_id
1 'polypeptide(L)'
;MAMSEDFNFAELCRLCSLKSNHHLQIFDKEGEQRQLLFKIRSCIPAVITKEDALPKNICQRCVYKLDMFYEFRVSCMTTDTVLKNYADSLKNLAASVTNQVEHQRLLKPACKHINFHCIKKGKK
;
A
#
# COMPACT_ATOMS: atom_id res chain seq x y z
N MET A 1 -8.63 12.33 37.83
CA MET A 1 -8.52 12.04 36.93
C MET A 1 -9.50 11.91 36.10
N ALA A 2 -9.64 12.66 35.46
CA ALA A 2 -10.74 12.67 34.81
C ALA A 2 -10.93 11.75 33.85
N MET A 3 -10.24 10.97 33.64
CA MET A 3 -10.53 10.15 32.66
C MET A 3 -11.35 9.26 32.78
N SER A 4 -11.72 9.23 33.54
CA SER A 4 -12.41 8.32 33.68
C SER A 4 -13.49 7.82 33.16
N GLU A 5 -14.56 8.34 33.38
CA GLU A 5 -15.70 7.71 33.02
C GLU A 5 -15.95 7.66 31.63
N ASP A 6 -15.50 8.58 30.86
CA ASP A 6 -15.79 8.58 29.46
C ASP A 6 -14.71 7.95 28.63
N PHE A 7 -13.66 7.52 29.22
CA PHE A 7 -12.57 6.94 28.47
C PHE A 7 -12.79 5.45 28.30
N ASN A 8 -12.87 5.00 27.08
CA ASN A 8 -12.99 3.58 26.80
C ASN A 8 -11.84 3.21 25.87
N PHE A 9 -10.87 2.52 26.44
CA PHE A 9 -9.68 2.16 25.70
C PHE A 9 -10.02 1.38 24.44
N ALA A 10 -11.02 0.51 24.52
CA ALA A 10 -11.38 -0.32 23.39
C ALA A 10 -11.99 0.46 22.24
N GLU A 11 -12.39 1.69 22.46
CA GLU A 11 -12.99 2.49 21.41
C GLU A 11 -11.98 3.32 20.64
N LEU A 12 -10.72 3.27 21.04
CA LEU A 12 -9.71 4.06 20.34
C LEU A 12 -9.33 3.39 19.03
N CYS A 13 -8.88 4.18 18.10
CA CYS A 13 -8.39 3.65 16.84
C CYS A 13 -7.06 2.94 17.08
N ARG A 14 -6.93 1.75 16.55
CA ARG A 14 -5.71 0.97 16.72
C ARG A 14 -4.51 1.64 16.10
N LEU A 15 -4.71 2.42 15.07
CA LEU A 15 -3.59 2.98 14.33
C LEU A 15 -3.20 4.39 14.75
N CYS A 16 -4.14 5.19 15.22
CA CYS A 16 -3.80 6.56 15.61
C CYS A 16 -4.17 6.89 17.05
N SER A 17 -4.85 5.98 17.71
CA SER A 17 -5.26 6.08 19.11
C SER A 17 -6.26 7.20 19.40
N LEU A 18 -6.89 7.76 18.38
CA LEU A 18 -7.89 8.78 18.61
C LEU A 18 -9.27 8.16 18.63
N LYS A 19 -10.17 8.80 19.38
CA LYS A 19 -11.52 8.32 19.41
C LYS A 19 -12.25 8.89 18.21
N SER A 20 -13.17 8.12 17.65
CA SER A 20 -13.89 8.56 16.48
C SER A 20 -15.30 8.00 16.52
N ASN A 21 -16.24 8.74 15.97
CA ASN A 21 -17.59 8.25 15.88
C ASN A 21 -17.75 7.28 14.74
N HIS A 22 -16.84 7.28 13.79
CA HIS A 22 -16.95 6.39 12.65
C HIS A 22 -15.70 5.55 12.57
N HIS A 23 -15.84 4.27 12.77
CA HIS A 23 -14.71 3.38 12.67
C HIS A 23 -15.19 2.02 12.20
N LEU A 24 -14.27 1.23 11.68
CA LEU A 24 -14.53 -0.13 11.29
C LEU A 24 -13.78 -1.05 12.22
N GLN A 25 -14.37 -2.22 12.45
CA GLN A 25 -13.71 -3.23 13.27
C GLN A 25 -12.92 -4.14 12.38
N ILE A 26 -11.68 -4.36 12.74
CA ILE A 26 -10.77 -5.12 11.90
C ILE A 26 -11.28 -6.53 11.64
N PHE A 27 -11.83 -7.16 12.68
CA PHE A 27 -12.18 -8.56 12.59
C PHE A 27 -13.64 -8.85 12.36
N ASP A 28 -14.46 -7.82 12.09
CA ASP A 28 -15.82 -8.14 11.79
C ASP A 28 -16.01 -8.19 10.29
N LYS A 29 -17.25 -8.41 9.87
CA LYS A 29 -17.54 -8.67 8.48
C LYS A 29 -17.09 -7.55 7.56
N GLU A 30 -17.34 -6.33 7.95
CA GLU A 30 -16.99 -5.20 7.11
C GLU A 30 -15.48 -5.04 7.02
N GLY A 31 -14.80 -5.24 8.14
CA GLY A 31 -13.35 -5.17 8.13
C GLY A 31 -12.74 -6.25 7.24
N GLU A 32 -13.35 -7.41 7.23
CA GLU A 32 -12.87 -8.48 6.38
C GLU A 32 -13.14 -8.18 4.92
N GLN A 33 -14.28 -7.61 4.62
CA GLN A 33 -14.58 -7.24 3.24
C GLN A 33 -13.62 -6.20 2.73
N ARG A 34 -13.20 -5.27 3.58
CA ARG A 34 -12.25 -4.25 3.20
C ARG A 34 -10.82 -4.74 3.30
N GLN A 35 -10.63 -5.96 3.76
CA GLN A 35 -9.30 -6.57 3.88
C GLN A 35 -8.38 -5.75 4.77
N LEU A 36 -8.92 -5.23 5.84
CA LEU A 36 -8.15 -4.34 6.71
C LEU A 36 -6.93 -5.02 7.29
N LEU A 37 -7.11 -6.23 7.81
CA LEU A 37 -5.99 -6.92 8.43
C LEU A 37 -4.90 -7.24 7.42
N PHE A 38 -5.29 -7.65 6.22
CA PHE A 38 -4.33 -7.94 5.17
C PHE A 38 -3.54 -6.70 4.80
N LYS A 39 -4.22 -5.58 4.66
CA LYS A 39 -3.55 -4.33 4.30
C LYS A 39 -2.62 -3.86 5.40
N ILE A 40 -3.06 -4.00 6.65
CA ILE A 40 -2.22 -3.60 7.75
C ILE A 40 -0.96 -4.45 7.77
N ARG A 41 -1.11 -5.76 7.63
CA ARG A 41 0.05 -6.64 7.67
C ARG A 41 1.00 -6.39 6.50
N SER A 42 0.46 -5.94 5.39
CA SER A 42 1.29 -5.66 4.23
C SER A 42 2.06 -4.36 4.37
N CYS A 43 1.52 -3.40 5.08
CA CYS A 43 2.07 -2.05 5.10
C CYS A 43 2.68 -1.62 6.41
N ILE A 44 2.23 -2.18 7.50
CA ILE A 44 2.58 -1.68 8.82
C ILE A 44 3.19 -2.79 9.64
N PRO A 45 4.32 -2.56 10.28
CA PRO A 45 4.99 -3.62 11.04
C PRO A 45 4.41 -3.80 12.44
N ALA A 46 3.09 -3.78 12.53
CA ALA A 46 2.42 -4.00 13.81
C ALA A 46 1.75 -5.36 13.77
N VAL A 47 1.84 -6.08 14.85
CA VAL A 47 1.23 -7.40 14.93
C VAL A 47 -0.11 -7.24 15.61
N ILE A 48 -1.17 -7.49 14.88
CA ILE A 48 -2.52 -7.34 15.40
C ILE A 48 -3.20 -8.68 15.34
N THR A 49 -3.66 -9.16 16.49
CA THR A 49 -4.37 -10.42 16.54
C THR A 49 -5.71 -10.19 17.19
N LYS A 50 -6.62 -11.12 16.96
CA LYS A 50 -7.93 -11.01 17.52
C LYS A 50 -7.90 -11.06 19.04
N GLU A 51 -6.93 -11.74 19.58
CA GLU A 51 -6.84 -11.96 21.02
C GLU A 51 -6.02 -10.95 21.77
N ASP A 52 -5.34 -10.04 21.10
CA ASP A 52 -4.50 -9.12 21.85
C ASP A 52 -5.39 -8.13 22.62
N ALA A 53 -4.79 -7.44 23.55
CA ALA A 53 -5.55 -6.58 24.46
C ALA A 53 -5.76 -5.17 23.94
N LEU A 54 -5.33 -4.90 22.72
CA LEU A 54 -5.39 -3.56 22.18
C LEU A 54 -6.67 -3.32 21.39
N PRO A 55 -7.00 -2.08 21.10
CA PRO A 55 -8.21 -1.81 20.34
C PRO A 55 -8.20 -2.48 18.98
N LYS A 56 -9.37 -2.84 18.49
CA LYS A 56 -9.49 -3.50 17.21
C LYS A 56 -10.28 -2.65 16.23
N ASN A 57 -10.39 -1.36 16.47
CA ASN A 57 -11.10 -0.44 15.59
C ASN A 57 -10.13 0.37 14.79
N ILE A 58 -10.54 0.80 13.62
CA ILE A 58 -9.77 1.73 12.82
C ILE A 58 -10.69 2.84 12.40
N CYS A 59 -10.33 4.08 12.67
CA CYS A 59 -11.17 5.21 12.32
C CYS A 59 -11.16 5.41 10.80
N GLN A 60 -12.17 6.11 10.31
CA GLN A 60 -12.31 6.31 8.87
C GLN A 60 -11.09 6.98 8.27
N ARG A 61 -10.50 7.90 8.98
CA ARG A 61 -9.34 8.59 8.47
C ARG A 61 -8.18 7.63 8.28
N CYS A 62 -7.99 6.73 9.23
CA CYS A 62 -6.92 5.75 9.11
C CYS A 62 -7.22 4.70 8.05
N VAL A 63 -8.49 4.34 7.88
CA VAL A 63 -8.87 3.44 6.81
C VAL A 63 -8.48 4.05 5.46
N TYR A 64 -8.77 5.33 5.29
CA TYR A 64 -8.43 6.00 4.06
C TYR A 64 -6.93 6.03 3.84
N LYS A 65 -6.18 6.36 4.88
CA LYS A 65 -4.72 6.40 4.74
C LYS A 65 -4.16 5.02 4.46
N LEU A 66 -4.73 4.01 5.07
CA LEU A 66 -4.27 2.64 4.85
C LEU A 66 -4.53 2.22 3.42
N ASP A 67 -5.69 2.56 2.87
CA ASP A 67 -5.99 2.23 1.49
C ASP A 67 -5.00 2.91 0.54
N MET A 68 -4.69 4.17 0.80
CA MET A 68 -3.76 4.89 -0.05
C MET A 68 -2.36 4.30 0.04
N PHE A 69 -1.96 3.95 1.24
CA PHE A 69 -0.65 3.39 1.46
C PHE A 69 -0.56 2.02 0.78
N TYR A 70 -1.61 1.24 0.90
CA TYR A 70 -1.62 -0.08 0.29
C TYR A 70 -1.56 0.03 -1.24
N GLU A 71 -2.31 0.95 -1.81
CA GLU A 71 -2.29 1.16 -3.25
C GLU A 71 -0.91 1.58 -3.72
N PHE A 72 -0.26 2.44 -2.96
CA PHE A 72 1.08 2.87 -3.32
C PHE A 72 2.04 1.69 -3.25
N ARG A 73 1.91 0.85 -2.23
CA ARG A 73 2.76 -0.31 -2.12
C ARG A 73 2.59 -1.23 -3.32
N VAL A 74 1.36 -1.50 -3.70
CA VAL A 74 1.09 -2.38 -4.85
C VAL A 74 1.66 -1.77 -6.12
N SER A 75 1.49 -0.47 -6.27
CA SER A 75 2.01 0.23 -7.43
C SER A 75 3.53 0.11 -7.52
N CYS A 76 4.20 0.23 -6.38
CA CYS A 76 5.65 0.11 -6.36
C CYS A 76 6.10 -1.30 -6.71
N MET A 77 5.37 -2.30 -6.25
CA MET A 77 5.72 -3.68 -6.55
C MET A 77 5.51 -3.98 -8.02
N THR A 78 4.47 -3.44 -8.62
CA THR A 78 4.22 -3.61 -10.04
C THR A 78 5.34 -2.95 -10.84
N THR A 79 5.74 -1.76 -10.44
CA THR A 79 6.83 -1.05 -11.10
C THR A 79 8.13 -1.84 -10.99
N ASP A 80 8.38 -2.40 -9.82
CA ASP A 80 9.60 -3.18 -9.63
C ASP A 80 9.65 -4.35 -10.62
N THR A 81 8.53 -5.03 -10.82
CA THR A 81 8.46 -6.12 -11.77
C THR A 81 8.71 -5.63 -13.19
N VAL A 82 8.10 -4.51 -13.54
CA VAL A 82 8.30 -3.96 -14.88
C VAL A 82 9.75 -3.57 -15.10
N LEU A 83 10.35 -2.94 -14.09
CA LEU A 83 11.75 -2.52 -14.25
C LEU A 83 12.69 -3.72 -14.35
N LYS A 84 12.41 -4.77 -13.60
CA LYS A 84 13.24 -5.96 -13.68
C LYS A 84 13.11 -6.62 -15.04
N ASN A 85 11.90 -6.66 -15.57
CA ASN A 85 11.71 -7.23 -16.90
C ASN A 85 12.42 -6.40 -17.96
N TYR A 86 12.39 -5.09 -17.80
CA TYR A 86 13.07 -4.23 -18.74
C TYR A 86 14.57 -4.44 -18.66
N ALA A 87 15.11 -4.56 -17.45
CA ALA A 87 16.53 -4.80 -17.30
C ALA A 87 16.95 -6.12 -17.92
N ASP A 88 16.11 -7.15 -17.77
CA ASP A 88 16.40 -8.43 -18.39
C ASP A 88 16.37 -8.31 -19.91
N SER A 89 15.43 -7.52 -20.43
CA SER A 89 15.36 -7.31 -21.86
C SER A 89 16.59 -6.58 -22.38
N LEU A 90 17.11 -5.66 -21.59
CA LEU A 90 18.33 -4.97 -21.99
C LEU A 90 19.52 -5.91 -22.06
N LYS A 91 19.56 -6.88 -21.16
CA LYS A 91 20.64 -7.86 -21.23
C LYS A 91 20.52 -8.68 -22.49
N ASN A 92 19.30 -9.06 -22.85
CA ASN A 92 19.10 -9.81 -24.07
C ASN A 92 19.40 -8.95 -25.29
N LEU A 93 19.15 -7.65 -25.19
CA LEU A 93 19.39 -6.77 -26.28
C LEU A 93 20.87 -6.61 -26.55
N ALA A 94 21.69 -6.71 -25.55
CA ALA A 94 23.12 -6.64 -25.76
C ALA A 94 23.56 -7.74 -26.70
N ALA A 95 22.83 -8.85 -26.72
CA ALA A 95 23.15 -9.93 -27.64
C ALA A 95 22.42 -9.75 -28.93
N SER A 96 21.40 -8.96 -29.02
CA SER A 96 20.63 -8.82 -30.22
C SER A 96 20.18 -7.40 -30.38
N VAL A 97 20.76 -6.68 -31.31
CA VAL A 97 20.47 -5.28 -31.41
C VAL A 97 19.13 -4.96 -31.98
N THR A 98 18.46 -5.91 -32.54
CA THR A 98 17.29 -5.63 -33.32
C THR A 98 16.06 -5.28 -32.53
N ASN A 99 16.06 -5.36 -31.20
CA ASN A 99 14.86 -5.17 -30.46
C ASN A 99 14.74 -3.88 -29.68
N GLN A 100 15.49 -2.89 -30.07
CA GLN A 100 15.45 -1.64 -29.31
C GLN A 100 14.09 -0.96 -29.32
N VAL A 101 13.44 -0.99 -30.45
CA VAL A 101 12.14 -0.34 -30.54
C VAL A 101 11.13 -1.06 -29.66
N GLU A 102 11.22 -2.35 -29.61
CA GLU A 102 10.31 -3.08 -28.79
C GLU A 102 10.54 -2.85 -27.33
N HIS A 103 11.76 -2.67 -26.91
CA HIS A 103 12.03 -2.39 -25.51
C HIS A 103 11.43 -1.06 -25.12
N GLN A 104 11.48 -0.07 -25.99
CA GLN A 104 10.88 1.19 -25.71
C GLN A 104 9.37 1.08 -25.61
N ARG A 105 8.78 0.23 -26.43
CA ARG A 105 7.38 0.04 -26.37
C ARG A 105 6.96 -0.58 -25.05
N LEU A 106 7.70 -1.55 -24.59
CA LEU A 106 7.37 -2.20 -23.33
C LEU A 106 7.50 -1.23 -22.16
N LEU A 107 8.42 -0.29 -22.26
CA LEU A 107 8.60 0.63 -21.17
C LEU A 107 7.53 1.70 -21.11
N LYS A 108 6.96 2.05 -22.24
CA LYS A 108 5.97 3.10 -22.28
C LYS A 108 4.79 2.92 -21.32
N PRO A 109 4.21 1.74 -21.21
CA PRO A 109 3.12 1.58 -20.26
C PRO A 109 3.56 1.86 -18.83
N ALA A 110 4.77 1.47 -18.50
CA ALA A 110 5.27 1.74 -17.17
C ALA A 110 5.47 3.22 -16.96
N CYS A 111 5.91 3.92 -18.00
CA CYS A 111 6.07 5.35 -17.90
C CYS A 111 4.75 6.06 -17.65
N LYS A 112 3.68 5.57 -18.24
CA LYS A 112 2.39 6.18 -18.01
C LYS A 112 1.98 6.06 -16.56
N HIS A 113 2.23 4.93 -15.97
CA HIS A 113 1.87 4.75 -14.59
C HIS A 113 2.74 5.55 -13.65
N ILE A 114 4.02 5.62 -13.93
CA ILE A 114 4.93 6.29 -13.05
C ILE A 114 4.96 7.76 -13.30
N ASN A 115 4.46 8.15 -14.44
CA ASN A 115 4.33 9.53 -14.70
C ASN A 115 5.63 10.23 -15.05
N PHE A 116 5.81 11.45 -14.64
CA PHE A 116 6.95 12.20 -15.11
C PHE A 116 8.26 11.68 -14.61
N HIS A 117 8.24 10.79 -13.67
CA HIS A 117 9.47 10.19 -13.23
C HIS A 117 10.14 9.47 -14.38
N CYS A 118 9.38 8.72 -15.12
CA CYS A 118 9.90 8.01 -16.26
C CYS A 118 10.32 8.97 -17.34
N ILE A 119 9.59 10.04 -17.52
CA ILE A 119 9.92 11.02 -18.52
C ILE A 119 11.27 11.64 -18.22
N LYS A 120 11.53 11.96 -16.96
CA LYS A 120 12.79 12.54 -16.63
C LYS A 120 13.91 11.62 -16.93
N LYS A 121 13.77 10.36 -16.62
CA LYS A 121 14.81 9.43 -16.93
C LYS A 121 15.03 9.31 -18.40
N GLY A 122 13.98 9.39 -19.15
CA GLY A 122 14.12 9.28 -20.59
C GLY A 122 14.95 10.37 -21.19
N LYS A 123 15.09 11.47 -20.49
CA LYS A 123 15.87 12.51 -21.04
C LYS A 123 17.32 12.32 -20.85
N LYS A 124 17.69 11.46 -19.98
CA LYS A 124 19.07 11.22 -19.84
C LYS A 124 19.57 10.43 -20.93
#